data_6b2899ef305b0041da925d512208ce34
#
_entry.id   6b2899ef305b0041da925d512208ce34
#
_cell.length_a   1.000
_cell.length_b   1.000
_cell.length_c   1.000
_cell.angle_alpha   90.00
_cell.angle_beta   90.00
_cell.angle_gamma   90.00
#
_symmetry.space_group_name_H-M   'P 1'
#
loop_
_entity.id
_entity.type
_entity.pdbx_description
1 polymer ?
#
loop_
_entity_poly.entity_id
_entity_poly.type
_entity_poly.pdbx_seq_one_letter_code
_entity_poly.pdbx_strand_id
1 'polypeptide(L)'
;MASTVIKNWDNNTWLSSKDYIKKFNSFLVKNIKLDSKSKILDVGCGRGKILGSLRSKLKLKNKPLGIDLISHKDKDKRITFKKINALNFFLINKKKFDLILIKQTIHLLKFN
;
A
#
# COMPACT_ATOMS: atom_id res chain seq x y z
N MET A 1 13.99 7.18 -3.88
CA MET A 1 13.08 6.26 -3.21
C MET A 1 12.64 6.82 -1.89
N ALA A 2 11.38 6.82 -1.65
CA ALA A 2 10.81 7.47 -0.48
C ALA A 2 10.66 6.55 0.74
N SER A 3 11.34 5.42 0.76
CA SER A 3 11.18 4.42 1.82
C SER A 3 11.58 4.91 3.21
N THR A 4 12.47 5.91 3.27
CA THR A 4 12.96 6.41 4.56
C THR A 4 11.87 7.06 5.41
N VAL A 5 10.84 7.59 4.78
CA VAL A 5 9.75 8.25 5.50
C VAL A 5 8.96 7.26 6.35
N ILE A 6 8.81 6.03 5.85
CA ILE A 6 8.02 5.00 6.51
C ILE A 6 8.69 4.50 7.79
N LYS A 7 9.99 4.64 7.91
CA LYS A 7 10.74 4.22 9.11
C LYS A 7 10.28 4.92 10.38
N ASN A 8 9.69 6.08 10.26
CA ASN A 8 9.25 6.86 11.41
C ASN A 8 7.80 6.54 11.83
N TRP A 9 7.16 5.62 11.12
CA TRP A 9 5.80 5.22 11.47
C TRP A 9 5.83 4.17 12.58
N ASP A 10 5.06 4.41 13.63
CA ASP A 10 4.93 3.49 14.75
C ASP A 10 3.72 2.58 14.57
N ASN A 11 3.96 1.33 14.22
CA ASN A 11 2.91 0.32 14.02
C ASN A 11 2.36 -0.24 15.33
N ASN A 12 2.95 0.11 16.47
CA ASN A 12 2.53 -0.43 17.75
C ASN A 12 1.39 0.36 18.39
N THR A 13 0.96 1.43 17.75
CA THR A 13 -0.14 2.23 18.24
C THR A 13 -1.46 1.47 18.08
N TRP A 14 -2.17 1.27 19.19
CA TRP A 14 -3.48 0.62 19.17
C TRP A 14 -4.54 1.61 18.76
N LEU A 15 -4.99 1.49 17.52
CA LEU A 15 -6.04 2.33 16.97
C LEU A 15 -7.12 1.43 16.37
N SER A 16 -8.36 1.94 16.28
CA SER A 16 -9.35 1.27 15.47
C SER A 16 -8.86 1.20 14.03
N SER A 17 -9.33 0.21 13.28
CA SER A 17 -8.92 0.06 11.88
C SER A 17 -9.13 1.34 11.09
N LYS A 18 -10.25 2.02 11.35
CA LYS A 18 -10.59 3.27 10.66
C LYS A 18 -9.62 4.39 11.04
N ASP A 19 -9.32 4.53 12.32
CA ASP A 19 -8.40 5.57 12.79
C ASP A 19 -6.98 5.31 12.32
N TYR A 20 -6.56 4.06 12.32
CA TYR A 20 -5.25 3.66 11.82
C TYR A 20 -5.10 4.07 10.35
N ILE A 21 -6.08 3.72 9.53
CA ILE A 21 -6.06 4.03 8.10
C ILE A 21 -5.98 5.54 7.88
N LYS A 22 -6.80 6.29 8.60
CA LYS A 22 -6.81 7.75 8.47
C LYS A 22 -5.46 8.36 8.84
N LYS A 23 -4.90 7.94 9.97
CA LYS A 23 -3.62 8.49 10.44
C LYS A 23 -2.47 8.07 9.56
N PHE A 24 -2.45 6.82 9.12
CA PHE A 24 -1.40 6.33 8.23
C PHE A 24 -1.40 7.09 6.91
N ASN A 25 -2.57 7.24 6.30
CA ASN A 25 -2.67 7.95 5.02
C ASN A 25 -2.34 9.44 5.17
N SER A 26 -2.71 10.06 6.28
CA SER A 26 -2.34 11.45 6.56
C SER A 26 -0.82 11.59 6.71
N PHE A 27 -0.18 10.63 7.38
CA PHE A 27 1.27 10.59 7.51
C PHE A 27 1.94 10.50 6.14
N LEU A 28 1.46 9.61 5.27
CA LEU A 28 2.02 9.48 3.93
C LEU A 28 1.89 10.76 3.12
N VAL A 29 0.71 11.33 3.09
CA VAL A 29 0.44 12.54 2.30
C VAL A 29 1.25 13.72 2.80
N LYS A 30 1.46 13.81 4.12
CA LYS A 30 2.26 14.87 4.72
C LYS A 30 3.74 14.76 4.38
N ASN A 31 4.27 13.55 4.30
CA ASN A 31 5.71 13.31 4.21
C ASN A 31 6.20 12.93 2.81
N ILE A 32 5.30 12.57 1.91
CA ILE A 32 5.65 12.16 0.56
C ILE A 32 4.82 12.99 -0.42
N LYS A 33 5.49 13.56 -1.41
CA LYS A 33 4.82 14.35 -2.42
C LYS A 33 4.10 13.45 -3.41
N LEU A 34 2.78 13.38 -3.27
CA LEU A 34 1.91 12.58 -4.12
C LEU A 34 0.80 13.45 -4.69
N ASP A 35 0.29 13.10 -5.85
CA ASP A 35 -0.81 13.81 -6.51
C ASP A 35 -1.78 12.84 -7.17
N SER A 36 -2.77 13.36 -7.87
CA SER A 36 -3.80 12.55 -8.50
C SER A 36 -3.30 11.63 -9.63
N LYS A 37 -2.08 11.86 -10.10
CA LYS A 37 -1.47 11.05 -11.16
C LYS A 37 -0.47 10.04 -10.61
N SER A 38 -0.23 10.05 -9.31
CA SER A 38 0.74 9.15 -8.68
C SER A 38 0.35 7.69 -8.87
N LYS A 39 1.34 6.86 -9.14
CA LYS A 39 1.18 5.41 -9.30
C LYS A 39 1.68 4.74 -8.03
N ILE A 40 0.79 4.01 -7.38
CA ILE A 40 1.07 3.44 -6.05
C ILE A 40 0.87 1.93 -6.09
N LEU A 41 1.82 1.21 -5.52
CA LEU A 41 1.77 -0.23 -5.31
C LEU A 41 1.79 -0.51 -3.82
N ASP A 42 0.90 -1.37 -3.37
CA ASP A 42 0.88 -1.87 -1.99
C ASP A 42 1.17 -3.36 -1.98
N VAL A 43 2.32 -3.73 -1.44
CA VAL A 43 2.75 -5.13 -1.32
C VAL A 43 2.24 -5.66 0.01
N GLY A 44 1.44 -6.72 -0.03
CA GLY A 44 0.77 -7.24 1.15
C GLY A 44 -0.46 -6.41 1.50
N CYS A 45 -1.26 -6.09 0.49
CA CYS A 45 -2.35 -5.11 0.65
C CYS A 45 -3.57 -5.63 1.44
N GLY A 46 -3.68 -6.93 1.67
CA GLY A 46 -4.86 -7.50 2.32
C GLY A 46 -6.13 -7.18 1.54
N ARG A 47 -7.12 -6.63 2.21
CA ARG A 47 -8.37 -6.22 1.58
C ARG A 47 -8.27 -4.92 0.81
N GLY A 48 -7.16 -4.22 0.96
CA GLY A 48 -6.91 -2.99 0.21
C GLY A 48 -7.54 -1.74 0.77
N LYS A 49 -7.96 -1.75 2.03
CA LYS A 49 -8.65 -0.60 2.64
C LYS A 49 -7.75 0.62 2.78
N ILE A 50 -6.49 0.41 3.15
CA ILE A 50 -5.53 1.51 3.26
C ILE A 50 -5.29 2.12 1.88
N LEU A 51 -5.03 1.27 0.90
CA LEU A 51 -4.78 1.72 -0.48
C LEU A 51 -6.02 2.39 -1.08
N GLY A 52 -7.20 1.82 -0.86
CA GLY A 52 -8.45 2.40 -1.34
C GLY A 52 -8.73 3.77 -0.73
N SER A 53 -8.49 3.91 0.58
CA SER A 53 -8.65 5.19 1.26
C SER A 53 -7.65 6.22 0.74
N LEU A 54 -6.43 5.78 0.42
CA LEU A 54 -5.41 6.65 -0.15
C LEU A 54 -5.84 7.14 -1.54
N ARG A 55 -6.45 6.26 -2.33
CA ARG A 55 -7.01 6.68 -3.62
C ARG A 55 -8.02 7.80 -3.46
N SER A 56 -8.95 7.66 -2.51
CA SER A 56 -9.95 8.68 -2.26
C SER A 56 -9.32 9.98 -1.78
N LYS A 57 -8.36 9.90 -0.87
CA LYS A 57 -7.70 11.08 -0.28
C LYS A 57 -6.93 11.87 -1.32
N LEU A 58 -6.22 11.19 -2.20
CA LEU A 58 -5.40 11.82 -3.25
C LEU A 58 -6.18 12.05 -4.54
N LYS A 59 -7.40 11.54 -4.63
CA LYS A 59 -8.23 11.60 -5.84
C LYS A 59 -7.47 11.02 -7.04
N LEU A 60 -6.88 9.85 -6.83
CA LEU A 60 -6.10 9.19 -7.88
C LEU A 60 -6.97 8.89 -9.09
N LYS A 61 -6.50 9.28 -10.26
CA LYS A 61 -7.21 9.06 -11.52
C LYS A 61 -7.31 7.59 -11.87
N ASN A 62 -6.24 6.85 -11.61
CA ASN A 62 -6.20 5.41 -11.88
C ASN A 62 -6.22 4.65 -10.57
N LYS A 63 -6.80 3.45 -10.60
CA LYS A 63 -6.79 2.58 -9.42
C LYS A 63 -5.36 2.19 -9.08
N PRO A 64 -4.93 2.38 -7.84
CA PRO A 64 -3.64 1.87 -7.40
C PRO A 64 -3.66 0.35 -7.35
N LEU A 65 -2.49 -0.25 -7.42
CA LEU A 65 -2.35 -1.71 -7.46
C LEU A 65 -2.00 -2.25 -6.08
N GLY A 66 -2.79 -3.22 -5.62
CA GLY A 66 -2.47 -4.00 -4.45
C GLY A 66 -2.14 -5.43 -4.84
N ILE A 67 -1.09 -5.99 -4.27
CA ILE A 67 -0.76 -7.39 -4.46
C ILE A 67 -0.71 -8.11 -3.12
N ASP A 68 -1.09 -9.38 -3.11
CA ASP A 68 -1.04 -10.22 -1.92
C ASP A 68 -1.06 -11.68 -2.33
N LEU A 69 -0.61 -12.54 -1.44
CA LEU A 69 -0.70 -13.99 -1.61
C LEU A 69 -2.11 -14.51 -1.38
N ILE A 70 -2.89 -13.78 -0.60
CA ILE A 70 -4.25 -14.16 -0.22
C ILE A 70 -5.24 -13.23 -0.91
N SER A 71 -6.25 -13.81 -1.55
CA SER A 71 -7.34 -13.06 -2.15
C SER A 71 -8.55 -13.09 -1.23
N HIS A 72 -8.85 -11.97 -0.60
CA HIS A 72 -10.03 -11.83 0.24
C HIS A 72 -11.27 -11.59 -0.61
N LYS A 73 -12.44 -12.05 -0.13
CA LYS A 73 -13.69 -11.88 -0.87
C LYS A 73 -14.15 -10.43 -0.94
N ASP A 74 -13.95 -9.69 0.14
CA ASP A 74 -14.45 -8.32 0.29
C ASP A 74 -13.36 -7.28 0.05
N LYS A 75 -12.68 -7.39 -1.08
CA LYS A 75 -11.65 -6.43 -1.46
C LYS A 75 -12.24 -5.04 -1.72
N ASP A 76 -11.47 -4.03 -1.39
CA ASP A 76 -11.85 -2.64 -1.67
C ASP A 76 -11.96 -2.44 -3.18
N LYS A 77 -13.07 -1.84 -3.61
CA LYS A 77 -13.35 -1.66 -5.04
C LYS A 77 -12.57 -0.49 -5.66
N ARG A 78 -11.93 0.31 -4.83
CA ARG A 78 -11.16 1.46 -5.30
C ARG A 78 -9.76 1.10 -5.78
N ILE A 79 -9.37 -0.17 -5.65
CA ILE A 79 -8.04 -0.64 -6.04
C ILE A 79 -8.14 -1.71 -7.12
N THR A 80 -7.03 -1.93 -7.81
CA THR A 80 -6.82 -3.13 -8.63
C THR A 80 -6.07 -4.13 -7.77
N PHE A 81 -6.55 -5.37 -7.72
CA PHE A 81 -5.93 -6.42 -6.94
C PHE A 81 -5.32 -7.48 -7.84
N LYS A 82 -4.14 -7.97 -7.44
CA LYS A 82 -3.52 -9.11 -8.12
C LYS A 82 -3.00 -10.08 -7.08
N LYS A 83 -3.43 -11.34 -7.18
CA LYS A 83 -2.93 -12.41 -6.31
C LYS A 83 -1.62 -12.91 -6.88
N ILE A 84 -0.52 -12.49 -6.28
CA ILE A 84 0.80 -12.85 -6.72
C ILE A 84 1.80 -12.67 -5.58
N ASN A 85 2.82 -13.49 -5.58
CA ASN A 85 3.96 -13.38 -4.70
C ASN A 85 4.77 -12.13 -5.09
N ALA A 86 5.24 -11.38 -4.09
CA ALA A 86 5.96 -10.14 -4.33
C ALA A 86 7.21 -10.34 -5.20
N LEU A 87 7.98 -11.39 -4.93
CA LEU A 87 9.17 -11.67 -5.71
C LEU A 87 8.83 -11.92 -7.17
N ASN A 88 7.83 -12.76 -7.42
CA ASN A 88 7.39 -13.04 -8.78
C ASN A 88 6.88 -11.78 -9.47
N PHE A 89 6.14 -10.94 -8.74
CA PHE A 89 5.65 -9.68 -9.29
C PHE A 89 6.81 -8.81 -9.77
N PHE A 90 7.83 -8.62 -8.93
CA PHE A 90 8.96 -7.76 -9.28
C PHE A 90 9.82 -8.35 -10.39
N LEU A 91 9.85 -9.66 -10.55
CA LEU A 91 10.58 -10.29 -11.65
C LEU A 91 9.93 -10.04 -13.01
N ILE A 92 8.61 -9.93 -13.05
CA ILE A 92 7.88 -9.77 -14.33
C ILE A 92 7.36 -8.36 -14.57
N ASN A 93 7.31 -7.53 -13.53
CA ASN A 93 6.74 -6.20 -13.65
C ASN A 93 7.67 -5.26 -14.41
N LYS A 94 7.10 -4.54 -15.38
CA LYS A 94 7.81 -3.52 -16.15
C LYS A 94 7.32 -2.11 -15.86
N LYS A 95 6.30 -1.97 -15.02
CA LYS A 95 5.75 -0.66 -14.66
C LYS A 95 6.56 -0.02 -13.55
N LYS A 96 6.62 1.30 -13.58
CA LYS A 96 7.24 2.09 -12.51
C LYS A 96 6.17 2.64 -11.58
N PHE A 97 6.50 2.75 -10.31
CA PHE A 97 5.62 3.30 -9.30
C PHE A 97 6.27 4.50 -8.63
N ASP A 98 5.45 5.46 -8.24
CA ASP A 98 5.90 6.64 -7.49
C ASP A 98 6.08 6.31 -6.01
N LEU A 99 5.31 5.33 -5.52
CA LEU A 99 5.38 4.88 -4.13
C LEU A 99 5.11 3.39 -4.07
N ILE A 100 5.92 2.68 -3.31
CA ILE A 100 5.72 1.26 -3.02
C ILE A 100 5.62 1.10 -1.51
N LEU A 101 4.47 0.60 -1.05
CA LEU A 101 4.23 0.32 0.36
C LEU A 101 4.50 -1.16 0.63
N ILE A 102 5.26 -1.45 1.69
CA ILE A 102 5.60 -2.83 2.06
C ILE A 102 5.37 -3.01 3.57
N LYS A 103 4.22 -2.58 4.04
CA LYS A 103 3.96 -2.43 5.48
C LYS A 103 4.10 -3.70 6.30
N GLN A 104 3.58 -4.80 5.79
CA GLN A 104 3.50 -6.03 6.56
C GLN A 104 4.27 -7.18 5.95
N THR A 105 4.72 -7.03 4.72
CA THR A 105 5.40 -8.10 4.01
C THR A 105 6.74 -8.45 4.65
N ILE A 106 7.35 -7.50 5.34
CA ILE A 106 8.62 -7.72 6.04
C ILE A 106 8.53 -8.87 7.02
N HIS A 107 7.39 -9.04 7.69
CA HIS A 107 7.21 -10.14 8.63
C HIS A 107 7.17 -11.51 7.95
N LEU A 108 6.80 -11.53 6.69
CA LEU A 108 6.73 -12.75 5.89
C LEU A 108 8.06 -13.09 5.24
N LEU A 109 8.93 -12.11 5.09
CA LEU A 109 10.24 -12.27 4.49
C LEU A 109 11.29 -12.49 5.59
N LYS A 110 11.11 -13.55 6.34
CA LYS A 110 12.11 -13.93 7.34
C LYS A 110 13.27 -14.58 6.63
N PHE A 111 14.40 -13.99 6.77
CA PHE A 111 15.65 -14.51 6.20
C PHE A 111 16.32 -15.37 7.25
N ASN A 112 16.05 -16.64 7.18
CA ASN A 112 16.70 -17.60 8.09
C ASN A 112 17.68 -18.44 7.33
#